data_85b20b17d83bcd9c7952ff77c12edc8a
#
_entry.id   85b20b17d83bcd9c7952ff77c12edc8a
#
_cell.length_a   1.000
_cell.length_b   1.000
_cell.length_c   1.000
_cell.angle_alpha   90.00
_cell.angle_beta   90.00
_cell.angle_gamma   90.00
#
_symmetry.space_group_name_H-M   'P 1'
#
loop_
_entity.id
_entity.type
_entity.pdbx_description
1 polymer ?
#
loop_
_entity_poly.entity_id
_entity_poly.type
_entity_poly.pdbx_seq_one_letter_code
_entity_poly.pdbx_strand_id
1 'polypeptide(L)'
;MRRLPSLIIASLITTSLMLLTAVPAQAFILPPQFFKFATSPTLENPGIVLIDPATNQTIFSVGPDVERAPASVLKLFSMTTVLNTLSPDLTFKTSISKTNTPGTFIMNGEGDPWLTESPFEATKYHRAFFPTLINKVLAQHPDLHTITLKYKNVYALDIKALQRYFSGRLTINAVKVNTTADASQAIASIQSPTLAKVIEFTLLYSDNVLADRLARIAAHAMGLTTNNAGIQAAFDKTLANLGIPSTGLRVQDGNGLSHKTRVTVRQITDLLLVIKSNPKFKVILDGLPTAGETGTLKDRFVNDAPTAVGLVHAKTGWINTTVSLAGFVTVGSTQYVFAVVANHIHNLESARQAARVTIDQMLGTIAKPLT
;
A
#
# COMPACT_ATOMS: atom_id res chain seq x y z
N MET A 1 74.52 51.97 6.48
CA MET A 1 73.17 51.47 6.67
C MET A 1 72.62 51.10 5.30
N ARG A 2 72.64 49.82 4.97
CA ARG A 2 72.18 49.29 3.65
C ARG A 2 70.75 48.78 3.80
N ARG A 3 69.81 49.28 3.00
CA ARG A 3 68.40 48.79 2.90
C ARG A 3 68.36 47.60 1.91
N LEU A 4 67.82 46.54 2.36
CA LEU A 4 67.48 45.31 1.52
C LEU A 4 66.13 45.54 0.84
N PRO A 5 65.94 45.12 -0.39
CA PRO A 5 64.62 45.16 -1.08
C PRO A 5 63.79 43.95 -0.77
N SER A 6 62.50 44.19 -0.50
CA SER A 6 61.48 43.15 -0.30
C SER A 6 61.09 42.46 -1.64
N LEU A 7 61.30 41.16 -1.77
CA LEU A 7 60.73 40.35 -2.85
C LEU A 7 59.25 40.09 -2.58
N ILE A 8 58.41 40.54 -3.50
CA ILE A 8 56.98 40.17 -3.56
C ILE A 8 56.89 38.92 -4.45
N ILE A 9 56.54 37.78 -3.82
CA ILE A 9 56.22 36.53 -4.55
C ILE A 9 54.75 36.60 -4.90
N ALA A 10 54.44 36.82 -6.16
CA ALA A 10 53.10 36.70 -6.72
C ALA A 10 52.77 35.20 -6.96
N SER A 11 51.89 34.64 -6.11
CA SER A 11 51.37 33.31 -6.29
C SER A 11 50.25 33.32 -7.35
N LEU A 12 50.47 32.77 -8.52
CA LEU A 12 49.44 32.51 -9.53
C LEU A 12 48.63 31.28 -9.11
N ILE A 13 47.43 31.49 -8.61
CA ILE A 13 46.46 30.44 -8.44
C ILE A 13 45.76 30.20 -9.80
N THR A 14 46.15 29.17 -10.52
CA THR A 14 45.45 28.70 -11.70
C THR A 14 44.22 27.88 -11.27
N THR A 15 43.05 28.51 -11.27
CA THR A 15 41.75 27.87 -11.09
C THR A 15 41.42 27.08 -12.38
N SER A 16 41.67 25.77 -12.37
CA SER A 16 41.17 24.87 -13.42
C SER A 16 39.66 24.73 -13.30
N LEU A 17 38.91 25.44 -14.13
CA LEU A 17 37.47 25.28 -14.30
C LEU A 17 37.23 23.95 -15.05
N MET A 18 36.95 22.86 -14.33
CA MET A 18 36.43 21.63 -14.92
C MET A 18 35.04 21.91 -15.49
N LEU A 19 34.94 22.14 -16.80
CA LEU A 19 33.68 22.07 -17.50
C LEU A 19 33.21 20.60 -17.43
N LEU A 20 32.29 20.30 -16.52
CA LEU A 20 31.48 19.09 -16.62
C LEU A 20 30.61 19.25 -17.87
N THR A 21 31.06 18.65 -18.97
CA THR A 21 30.21 18.44 -20.15
C THR A 21 29.11 17.48 -19.70
N ALA A 22 27.91 18.00 -19.47
CA ALA A 22 26.72 17.16 -19.31
C ALA A 22 26.56 16.37 -20.61
N VAL A 23 26.85 15.07 -20.57
CA VAL A 23 26.50 14.15 -21.65
C VAL A 23 24.98 14.24 -21.79
N PRO A 24 24.44 14.61 -22.96
CA PRO A 24 23.00 14.67 -23.13
C PRO A 24 22.42 13.29 -22.82
N ALA A 25 21.49 13.22 -21.86
CA ALA A 25 20.80 11.98 -21.58
C ALA A 25 20.17 11.49 -22.89
N GLN A 26 20.59 10.32 -23.35
CA GLN A 26 20.09 9.75 -24.58
C GLN A 26 18.59 9.52 -24.38
N ALA A 27 17.76 10.19 -25.18
CA ALA A 27 16.30 10.10 -25.08
C ALA A 27 15.89 8.62 -25.20
N PHE A 28 15.16 8.13 -24.21
CA PHE A 28 14.64 6.77 -24.22
C PHE A 28 13.58 6.62 -25.33
N ILE A 29 13.90 5.81 -26.34
CA ILE A 29 13.02 5.57 -27.48
C ILE A 29 12.23 4.29 -27.23
N LEU A 30 10.90 4.42 -27.21
CA LEU A 30 10.00 3.28 -27.06
C LEU A 30 10.03 2.39 -28.30
N PRO A 31 10.16 1.07 -28.16
CA PRO A 31 10.14 0.16 -29.30
C PRO A 31 8.73 0.09 -29.93
N PRO A 32 8.61 -0.20 -31.26
CA PRO A 32 7.31 -0.30 -31.94
C PRO A 32 6.33 -1.27 -31.27
N GLN A 33 6.82 -2.34 -30.68
CA GLN A 33 6.01 -3.34 -29.95
C GLN A 33 5.31 -2.73 -28.74
N PHE A 34 5.91 -1.76 -28.05
CA PHE A 34 5.26 -1.05 -26.95
C PHE A 34 3.96 -0.41 -27.41
N PHE A 35 3.98 0.32 -28.54
CA PHE A 35 2.79 0.98 -29.08
C PHE A 35 1.73 -0.03 -29.50
N LYS A 36 2.11 -1.18 -30.08
CA LYS A 36 1.20 -2.25 -30.44
C LYS A 36 0.38 -2.73 -29.23
N PHE A 37 1.04 -2.93 -28.07
CA PHE A 37 0.35 -3.36 -26.84
C PHE A 37 -0.43 -2.20 -26.20
N ALA A 38 0.10 -0.99 -26.16
CA ALA A 38 -0.56 0.18 -25.61
C ALA A 38 -1.87 0.54 -26.32
N THR A 39 -2.00 0.20 -27.62
CA THR A 39 -3.20 0.40 -28.43
C THR A 39 -4.01 -0.89 -28.66
N SER A 40 -3.70 -1.95 -27.94
CA SER A 40 -4.40 -3.23 -28.06
C SER A 40 -5.88 -3.10 -27.68
N PRO A 41 -6.81 -3.65 -28.49
CA PRO A 41 -8.23 -3.71 -28.13
C PRO A 41 -8.53 -4.42 -26.81
N THR A 42 -7.64 -5.31 -26.35
CA THR A 42 -7.82 -6.02 -25.06
C THR A 42 -7.82 -5.09 -23.86
N LEU A 43 -7.23 -3.89 -23.99
CA LEU A 43 -7.22 -2.86 -22.94
C LEU A 43 -8.49 -2.01 -22.93
N GLU A 44 -9.35 -2.13 -23.94
CA GLU A 44 -10.62 -1.38 -24.10
C GLU A 44 -10.38 0.16 -24.03
N ASN A 45 -10.59 0.76 -22.88
CA ASN A 45 -10.38 2.20 -22.64
C ASN A 45 -9.23 2.42 -21.65
N PRO A 46 -7.95 2.28 -22.06
CA PRO A 46 -6.83 2.41 -21.16
C PRO A 46 -6.51 3.85 -20.80
N GLY A 47 -6.07 4.05 -19.55
CA GLY A 47 -5.23 5.17 -19.16
C GLY A 47 -3.82 4.65 -18.99
N ILE A 48 -2.85 5.26 -19.64
CA ILE A 48 -1.44 4.86 -19.58
C ILE A 48 -0.59 6.10 -19.40
N VAL A 49 0.36 6.05 -18.46
CA VAL A 49 1.41 7.07 -18.33
C VAL A 49 2.73 6.37 -18.02
N LEU A 50 3.79 6.79 -18.69
CA LEU A 50 5.18 6.40 -18.43
C LEU A 50 6.00 7.69 -18.29
N ILE A 51 6.74 7.82 -17.16
CA ILE A 51 7.51 9.01 -16.81
C ILE A 51 8.96 8.63 -16.51
N ASP A 52 9.89 9.44 -16.99
CA ASP A 52 11.28 9.44 -16.53
C ASP A 52 11.36 10.22 -15.20
N PRO A 53 11.65 9.57 -14.07
CA PRO A 53 11.69 10.26 -12.79
C PRO A 53 12.89 11.20 -12.61
N ALA A 54 13.94 11.07 -13.42
CA ALA A 54 15.10 11.95 -13.33
C ALA A 54 14.82 13.33 -13.93
N THR A 55 13.98 13.39 -14.97
CA THR A 55 13.65 14.62 -15.70
C THR A 55 12.21 15.07 -15.49
N ASN A 56 11.36 14.24 -14.87
CA ASN A 56 9.90 14.37 -14.82
C ASN A 56 9.23 14.42 -16.20
N GLN A 57 9.95 13.99 -17.26
CA GLN A 57 9.41 13.99 -18.59
C GLN A 57 8.44 12.83 -18.79
N THR A 58 7.25 13.13 -19.30
CA THR A 58 6.32 12.12 -19.78
C THR A 58 6.83 11.53 -21.08
N ILE A 59 7.22 10.25 -21.06
CA ILE A 59 7.71 9.51 -22.23
C ILE A 59 6.55 9.03 -23.09
N PHE A 60 5.43 8.64 -22.45
CA PHE A 60 4.23 8.18 -23.13
C PHE A 60 2.99 8.44 -22.29
N SER A 61 1.87 8.83 -22.94
CA SER A 61 0.60 8.94 -22.23
C SER A 61 -0.61 8.71 -23.17
N VAL A 62 -1.62 8.06 -22.60
CA VAL A 62 -2.97 7.90 -23.17
C VAL A 62 -3.99 8.22 -22.11
N GLY A 63 -4.88 9.18 -22.35
CA GLY A 63 -5.94 9.58 -21.45
C GLY A 63 -5.48 9.83 -20.01
N PRO A 64 -4.41 10.63 -19.79
CA PRO A 64 -3.79 10.78 -18.47
C PRO A 64 -4.73 11.37 -17.42
N ASP A 65 -5.66 12.23 -17.83
CA ASP A 65 -6.56 12.98 -16.95
C ASP A 65 -8.00 12.43 -16.95
N VAL A 66 -8.24 11.33 -17.66
CA VAL A 66 -9.54 10.66 -17.65
C VAL A 66 -9.71 9.86 -16.36
N GLU A 67 -10.82 10.13 -15.67
CA GLU A 67 -11.16 9.45 -14.42
C GLU A 67 -11.48 7.96 -14.66
N ARG A 68 -10.83 7.08 -13.92
CA ARG A 68 -10.97 5.62 -14.02
C ARG A 68 -11.10 4.96 -12.65
N ALA A 69 -11.76 3.81 -12.59
CA ALA A 69 -11.76 2.96 -11.41
C ALA A 69 -10.37 2.30 -11.28
N PRO A 70 -9.61 2.57 -10.22
CA PRO A 70 -8.22 2.10 -10.08
C PRO A 70 -8.11 0.65 -9.63
N ALA A 71 -9.20 0.04 -9.15
CA ALA A 71 -9.16 -1.19 -8.38
C ALA A 71 -8.13 -1.08 -7.22
N SER A 72 -7.42 -2.15 -6.88
CA SER A 72 -6.49 -2.18 -5.76
C SER A 72 -5.22 -1.30 -5.92
N VAL A 73 -5.02 -0.65 -7.07
CA VAL A 73 -4.00 0.42 -7.19
C VAL A 73 -4.32 1.60 -6.25
N LEU A 74 -5.60 1.80 -5.86
CA LEU A 74 -6.00 2.76 -4.82
C LEU A 74 -5.21 2.59 -3.51
N LYS A 75 -4.73 1.38 -3.20
CA LYS A 75 -3.96 1.12 -1.98
C LYS A 75 -2.65 1.91 -1.89
N LEU A 76 -2.13 2.40 -3.01
CA LEU A 76 -1.00 3.34 -3.00
C LEU A 76 -1.39 4.64 -2.29
N PHE A 77 -2.58 5.19 -2.61
CA PHE A 77 -3.12 6.38 -1.94
C PHE A 77 -3.39 6.12 -0.46
N SER A 78 -3.99 4.98 -0.13
CA SER A 78 -4.28 4.60 1.24
C SER A 78 -3.01 4.52 2.09
N MET A 79 -2.00 3.79 1.63
CA MET A 79 -0.75 3.61 2.39
C MET A 79 0.07 4.90 2.46
N THR A 80 0.03 5.73 1.41
CA THR A 80 0.63 7.07 1.46
C THR A 80 -0.06 7.94 2.51
N THR A 81 -1.40 7.93 2.57
CA THR A 81 -2.17 8.66 3.58
C THR A 81 -1.84 8.18 4.99
N VAL A 82 -1.73 6.86 5.18
CA VAL A 82 -1.35 6.25 6.46
C VAL A 82 0.03 6.74 6.91
N LEU A 83 1.05 6.63 6.06
CA LEU A 83 2.43 7.05 6.38
C LEU A 83 2.57 8.57 6.47
N ASN A 84 1.71 9.34 5.78
CA ASN A 84 1.70 10.79 5.95
C ASN A 84 1.19 11.22 7.33
N THR A 85 0.41 10.36 8.00
CA THR A 85 -0.32 10.67 9.24
C THR A 85 0.28 9.98 10.47
N LEU A 86 0.75 8.73 10.32
CA LEU A 86 1.15 7.86 11.43
C LEU A 86 2.62 7.46 11.32
N SER A 87 3.23 7.17 12.47
CA SER A 87 4.59 6.61 12.50
C SER A 87 4.61 5.17 11.95
N PRO A 88 5.59 4.81 11.11
CA PRO A 88 5.77 3.43 10.66
C PRO A 88 6.07 2.45 11.81
N ASP A 89 6.56 2.94 12.97
CA ASP A 89 6.87 2.14 14.14
C ASP A 89 5.67 1.90 15.06
N LEU A 90 4.52 2.50 14.77
CA LEU A 90 3.28 2.30 15.53
C LEU A 90 2.93 0.81 15.59
N THR A 91 2.56 0.33 16.77
CA THR A 91 2.00 -1.00 17.02
C THR A 91 0.65 -0.87 17.67
N PHE A 92 -0.17 -1.91 17.62
CA PHE A 92 -1.50 -1.96 18.22
C PHE A 92 -1.56 -3.08 19.25
N LYS A 93 -2.04 -2.76 20.45
CA LYS A 93 -2.23 -3.73 21.53
C LYS A 93 -3.69 -4.07 21.71
N THR A 94 -3.99 -5.35 21.92
CA THR A 94 -5.28 -5.83 22.37
C THR A 94 -5.09 -6.68 23.61
N SER A 95 -5.81 -6.37 24.69
CA SER A 95 -5.69 -7.06 25.98
C SER A 95 -7.08 -7.52 26.48
N ILE A 96 -7.07 -8.56 27.32
CA ILE A 96 -8.25 -9.03 28.04
C ILE A 96 -7.96 -9.03 29.54
N SER A 97 -8.89 -8.52 30.33
CA SER A 97 -8.78 -8.37 31.79
C SER A 97 -9.99 -8.96 32.50
N LYS A 98 -9.82 -9.32 33.77
CA LYS A 98 -10.92 -9.65 34.69
C LYS A 98 -11.75 -8.40 35.00
N THR A 99 -12.99 -8.63 35.40
CA THR A 99 -13.83 -7.63 36.08
C THR A 99 -14.21 -8.15 37.46
N ASN A 100 -14.83 -7.29 38.28
CA ASN A 100 -15.31 -7.70 39.61
C ASN A 100 -16.57 -8.61 39.53
N THR A 101 -17.12 -8.82 38.33
CA THR A 101 -18.28 -9.70 38.12
C THR A 101 -17.76 -11.06 37.59
N PRO A 102 -18.02 -12.17 38.30
CA PRO A 102 -17.63 -13.51 37.85
C PRO A 102 -18.15 -13.80 36.42
N GLY A 103 -17.36 -14.46 35.62
CA GLY A 103 -17.68 -14.80 34.22
C GLY A 103 -17.74 -13.60 33.24
N THR A 104 -17.45 -12.39 33.75
CA THR A 104 -17.39 -11.17 32.92
C THR A 104 -15.94 -10.71 32.72
N PHE A 105 -15.58 -10.48 31.48
CA PHE A 105 -14.26 -10.01 31.07
C PHE A 105 -14.38 -8.74 30.24
N ILE A 106 -13.32 -7.93 30.22
CA ILE A 106 -13.28 -6.74 29.37
C ILE A 106 -12.07 -6.83 28.44
N MET A 107 -12.31 -6.59 27.17
CA MET A 107 -11.31 -6.55 26.12
C MET A 107 -11.09 -5.12 25.66
N ASN A 108 -9.86 -4.63 25.81
CA ASN A 108 -9.43 -3.32 25.36
C ASN A 108 -8.50 -3.46 24.16
N GLY A 109 -8.92 -2.92 23.03
CA GLY A 109 -8.09 -2.82 21.83
C GLY A 109 -7.68 -1.37 21.55
N GLU A 110 -6.67 -1.23 20.71
CA GLU A 110 -6.24 0.04 20.10
C GLU A 110 -6.70 0.18 18.65
N GLY A 111 -7.68 -0.64 18.23
CA GLY A 111 -8.14 -0.73 16.85
C GLY A 111 -7.19 -1.55 15.97
N ASP A 112 -6.58 -2.60 16.54
CA ASP A 112 -5.61 -3.44 15.86
C ASP A 112 -6.19 -4.03 14.56
N PRO A 113 -5.66 -3.65 13.38
CA PRO A 113 -6.12 -4.19 12.10
C PRO A 113 -5.61 -5.61 11.83
N TRP A 114 -4.57 -6.07 12.57
CA TRP A 114 -3.80 -7.29 12.30
C TRP A 114 -4.42 -8.55 12.92
N LEU A 115 -5.49 -8.42 13.72
CA LEU A 115 -6.16 -9.55 14.36
C LEU A 115 -6.71 -10.54 13.32
N THR A 116 -6.62 -11.84 13.64
CA THR A 116 -7.24 -12.90 12.84
C THR A 116 -7.75 -14.03 13.75
N GLU A 117 -8.87 -14.63 13.37
CA GLU A 117 -9.38 -15.88 13.95
C GLU A 117 -8.95 -17.11 13.14
N SER A 118 -8.30 -16.92 12.00
CA SER A 118 -7.84 -17.98 11.13
C SER A 118 -6.51 -18.59 11.63
N PRO A 119 -6.47 -19.87 12.03
CA PRO A 119 -5.21 -20.54 12.36
C PRO A 119 -4.22 -20.58 11.20
N PHE A 120 -4.74 -20.66 9.96
CA PHE A 120 -3.94 -20.65 8.74
C PHE A 120 -3.21 -19.31 8.57
N GLU A 121 -3.92 -18.18 8.69
CA GLU A 121 -3.29 -16.86 8.58
C GLU A 121 -2.33 -16.58 9.73
N ALA A 122 -2.67 -17.00 10.95
CA ALA A 122 -1.80 -16.87 12.11
C ALA A 122 -0.48 -17.62 11.91
N THR A 123 -0.54 -18.84 11.36
CA THR A 123 0.66 -19.66 11.13
C THR A 123 1.45 -19.17 9.90
N LYS A 124 0.76 -18.98 8.76
CA LYS A 124 1.42 -18.67 7.49
C LYS A 124 1.97 -17.24 7.42
N TYR A 125 1.23 -16.29 7.98
CA TYR A 125 1.53 -14.86 7.89
C TYR A 125 1.91 -14.22 9.23
N HIS A 126 2.01 -15.03 10.29
CA HIS A 126 2.29 -14.57 11.66
C HIS A 126 1.33 -13.47 12.13
N ARG A 127 0.05 -13.59 11.73
CA ARG A 127 -0.99 -12.65 12.19
C ARG A 127 -1.31 -12.93 13.66
N ALA A 128 -1.72 -11.87 14.37
CA ALA A 128 -2.09 -11.98 15.78
C ALA A 128 -3.34 -12.86 15.94
N PHE A 129 -3.16 -14.07 16.49
CA PHE A 129 -4.25 -15.03 16.65
C PHE A 129 -5.16 -14.62 17.79
N PHE A 130 -6.27 -14.00 17.44
CA PHE A 130 -7.22 -13.38 18.34
C PHE A 130 -7.82 -14.35 19.38
N PRO A 131 -8.17 -15.62 19.04
CA PRO A 131 -8.65 -16.61 19.99
C PRO A 131 -7.69 -16.89 21.17
N THR A 132 -6.40 -16.60 21.05
CA THR A 132 -5.43 -16.76 22.14
C THR A 132 -5.86 -16.04 23.42
N LEU A 133 -6.48 -14.86 23.30
CA LEU A 133 -6.94 -14.08 24.45
C LEU A 133 -8.01 -14.84 25.26
N ILE A 134 -8.99 -15.43 24.58
CA ILE A 134 -10.05 -16.23 25.22
C ILE A 134 -9.49 -17.56 25.73
N ASN A 135 -8.60 -18.22 24.98
CA ASN A 135 -7.96 -19.45 25.45
C ASN A 135 -7.20 -19.24 26.76
N LYS A 136 -6.56 -18.08 26.97
CA LYS A 136 -5.92 -17.72 28.23
C LYS A 136 -6.91 -17.53 29.38
N VAL A 137 -8.11 -17.02 29.11
CA VAL A 137 -9.20 -16.96 30.08
C VAL A 137 -9.65 -18.38 30.47
N LEU A 138 -9.91 -19.24 29.50
CA LEU A 138 -10.37 -20.62 29.73
C LEU A 138 -9.32 -21.46 30.46
N ALA A 139 -8.03 -21.21 30.21
CA ALA A 139 -6.96 -21.90 30.94
C ALA A 139 -6.95 -21.57 32.45
N GLN A 140 -7.44 -20.38 32.85
CA GLN A 140 -7.59 -20.00 34.26
C GLN A 140 -8.97 -20.37 34.82
N HIS A 141 -9.95 -20.61 33.95
CA HIS A 141 -11.36 -20.87 34.31
C HIS A 141 -11.93 -21.95 33.40
N PRO A 142 -11.48 -23.24 33.55
CA PRO A 142 -11.83 -24.34 32.63
C PRO A 142 -13.33 -24.69 32.62
N ASP A 143 -14.03 -24.39 33.70
CA ASP A 143 -15.46 -24.72 33.87
C ASP A 143 -16.41 -23.70 33.24
N LEU A 144 -15.87 -22.63 32.62
CA LEU A 144 -16.70 -21.62 31.96
C LEU A 144 -17.20 -22.11 30.61
N HIS A 145 -18.53 -22.25 30.49
CA HIS A 145 -19.22 -22.52 29.24
C HIS A 145 -19.91 -21.28 28.64
N THR A 146 -20.02 -20.23 29.42
CA THR A 146 -20.60 -18.93 29.01
C THR A 146 -19.82 -17.80 29.66
N ILE A 147 -19.49 -16.78 28.88
CA ILE A 147 -18.86 -15.54 29.34
C ILE A 147 -19.60 -14.32 28.82
N THR A 148 -19.52 -13.23 29.59
CA THR A 148 -19.86 -11.89 29.12
C THR A 148 -18.56 -11.18 28.71
N LEU A 149 -18.41 -10.85 27.44
CA LEU A 149 -17.25 -10.14 26.91
C LEU A 149 -17.62 -8.68 26.63
N LYS A 150 -17.28 -7.78 27.53
CA LYS A 150 -17.31 -6.35 27.27
C LYS A 150 -16.14 -6.00 26.36
N TYR A 151 -16.32 -5.16 25.32
CA TYR A 151 -15.22 -4.80 24.43
C TYR A 151 -15.22 -3.33 24.02
N LYS A 152 -14.03 -2.76 23.88
CA LYS A 152 -13.78 -1.39 23.45
C LYS A 152 -12.66 -1.36 22.40
N ASN A 153 -12.81 -0.53 21.36
CA ASN A 153 -11.84 -0.33 20.28
C ASN A 153 -11.36 -1.63 19.62
N VAL A 154 -12.26 -2.59 19.47
CA VAL A 154 -12.08 -3.82 18.69
C VAL A 154 -13.16 -3.83 17.61
N TYR A 155 -12.83 -4.25 16.41
CA TYR A 155 -13.80 -4.30 15.30
C TYR A 155 -14.93 -5.28 15.60
N ALA A 156 -16.17 -4.84 15.41
CA ALA A 156 -17.34 -5.70 15.67
C ALA A 156 -17.36 -6.97 14.82
N LEU A 157 -16.78 -6.92 13.61
CA LEU A 157 -16.63 -8.11 12.75
C LEU A 157 -15.65 -9.12 13.36
N ASP A 158 -14.57 -8.67 13.98
CA ASP A 158 -13.62 -9.56 14.64
C ASP A 158 -14.24 -10.21 15.88
N ILE A 159 -15.05 -9.46 16.63
CA ILE A 159 -15.81 -10.04 17.75
C ILE A 159 -16.79 -11.11 17.26
N LYS A 160 -17.51 -10.88 16.16
CA LYS A 160 -18.39 -11.89 15.55
C LYS A 160 -17.60 -13.11 15.07
N ALA A 161 -16.42 -12.92 14.50
CA ALA A 161 -15.54 -14.00 14.09
C ALA A 161 -15.05 -14.81 15.30
N LEU A 162 -14.69 -14.14 16.39
CA LEU A 162 -14.32 -14.77 17.66
C LEU A 162 -15.47 -15.62 18.23
N GLN A 163 -16.70 -15.10 18.20
CA GLN A 163 -17.91 -15.85 18.63
C GLN A 163 -18.10 -17.13 17.78
N ARG A 164 -17.95 -17.03 16.45
CA ARG A 164 -18.03 -18.20 15.55
C ARG A 164 -16.91 -19.22 15.83
N TYR A 165 -15.68 -18.76 16.05
CA TYR A 165 -14.56 -19.65 16.36
C TYR A 165 -14.79 -20.50 17.61
N PHE A 166 -15.43 -19.93 18.62
CA PHE A 166 -15.74 -20.66 19.87
C PHE A 166 -17.13 -21.34 19.88
N SER A 167 -17.91 -21.23 18.81
CA SER A 167 -19.23 -21.88 18.72
C SER A 167 -19.17 -23.37 19.05
N GLY A 168 -20.11 -23.83 19.89
CA GLY A 168 -20.17 -25.20 20.39
C GLY A 168 -19.24 -25.53 21.56
N ARG A 169 -18.30 -24.62 21.92
CA ARG A 169 -17.38 -24.81 23.08
C ARG A 169 -17.60 -23.76 24.17
N LEU A 170 -17.89 -22.53 23.79
CA LEU A 170 -18.09 -21.41 24.68
C LEU A 170 -19.11 -20.44 24.10
N THR A 171 -20.09 -20.04 24.87
CA THR A 171 -21.00 -18.96 24.54
C THR A 171 -20.40 -17.62 24.94
N ILE A 172 -20.18 -16.71 23.97
CA ILE A 172 -19.65 -15.38 24.21
C ILE A 172 -20.75 -14.35 24.04
N ASN A 173 -21.24 -13.78 25.13
CA ASN A 173 -22.18 -12.65 25.13
C ASN A 173 -21.39 -11.34 25.02
N ALA A 174 -21.26 -10.82 23.80
CA ALA A 174 -20.42 -9.65 23.53
C ALA A 174 -21.19 -8.34 23.70
N VAL A 175 -20.64 -7.39 24.46
CA VAL A 175 -21.22 -6.07 24.74
C VAL A 175 -20.19 -4.98 24.46
N LYS A 176 -20.50 -4.07 23.53
CA LYS A 176 -19.66 -2.90 23.28
C LYS A 176 -19.78 -1.90 24.43
N VAL A 177 -18.64 -1.41 24.93
CA VAL A 177 -18.59 -0.45 26.05
C VAL A 177 -17.61 0.70 25.74
N ASN A 178 -17.72 1.78 26.53
CA ASN A 178 -16.80 2.91 26.43
C ASN A 178 -15.77 2.94 27.59
N THR A 179 -15.92 2.08 28.58
CA THR A 179 -15.01 1.96 29.72
C THR A 179 -13.80 1.10 29.39
N THR A 180 -12.66 1.37 30.04
CA THR A 180 -11.46 0.54 29.99
C THR A 180 -11.31 -0.22 31.31
N ALA A 181 -10.71 -1.43 31.27
CA ALA A 181 -10.32 -2.13 32.49
C ALA A 181 -9.05 -1.53 33.07
N ASP A 182 -8.85 -1.79 34.36
CA ASP A 182 -7.57 -1.60 35.01
C ASP A 182 -6.53 -2.55 34.41
N ALA A 183 -5.39 -2.01 33.98
CA ALA A 183 -4.31 -2.78 33.37
C ALA A 183 -3.69 -3.80 34.37
N SER A 184 -3.78 -3.57 35.67
CA SER A 184 -3.32 -4.47 36.74
C SER A 184 -4.07 -5.80 36.77
N GLN A 185 -5.26 -5.88 36.15
CA GLN A 185 -6.11 -7.06 36.08
C GLN A 185 -6.02 -7.80 34.74
N ALA A 186 -5.03 -7.49 33.92
CA ALA A 186 -4.85 -8.11 32.61
C ALA A 186 -4.49 -9.61 32.75
N ILE A 187 -5.28 -10.45 32.04
CA ILE A 187 -5.03 -11.91 31.93
C ILE A 187 -4.02 -12.18 30.80
N ALA A 188 -4.22 -11.50 29.68
CA ALA A 188 -3.40 -11.67 28.48
C ALA A 188 -3.45 -10.42 27.59
N SER A 189 -2.42 -10.29 26.78
CA SER A 189 -2.39 -9.32 25.68
C SER A 189 -1.71 -9.88 24.46
N ILE A 190 -2.06 -9.37 23.30
CA ILE A 190 -1.39 -9.58 22.01
C ILE A 190 -1.06 -8.22 21.41
N GLN A 191 -0.04 -8.16 20.57
CA GLN A 191 0.43 -6.95 19.94
C GLN A 191 0.67 -7.20 18.46
N SER A 192 0.32 -6.25 17.61
CA SER A 192 0.62 -6.29 16.18
C SER A 192 2.13 -6.11 15.95
N PRO A 193 2.65 -6.49 14.77
CA PRO A 193 3.92 -5.97 14.29
C PRO A 193 3.83 -4.45 14.10
N THR A 194 4.94 -3.83 13.71
CA THR A 194 4.96 -2.40 13.36
C THR A 194 4.02 -2.11 12.18
N LEU A 195 3.49 -0.88 12.14
CA LEU A 195 2.65 -0.42 11.03
C LEU A 195 3.35 -0.58 9.68
N ALA A 196 4.69 -0.39 9.63
CA ALA A 196 5.49 -0.66 8.45
C ALA A 196 5.27 -2.08 7.92
N LYS A 197 5.36 -3.09 8.78
CA LYS A 197 5.15 -4.51 8.39
C LYS A 197 3.72 -4.79 7.95
N VAL A 198 2.74 -4.16 8.59
CA VAL A 198 1.32 -4.27 8.18
C VAL A 198 1.11 -3.65 6.79
N ILE A 199 1.75 -2.51 6.49
CA ILE A 199 1.70 -1.85 5.18
C ILE A 199 2.37 -2.72 4.10
N GLU A 200 3.59 -3.20 4.34
CA GLU A 200 4.30 -4.11 3.42
C GLU A 200 3.42 -5.31 3.05
N PHE A 201 2.85 -5.97 4.04
CA PHE A 201 1.93 -7.10 3.81
C PHE A 201 0.71 -6.71 3.00
N THR A 202 0.08 -5.57 3.36
CA THR A 202 -1.12 -5.06 2.68
C THR A 202 -0.88 -4.81 1.20
N LEU A 203 0.29 -4.29 0.83
CA LEU A 203 0.66 -4.04 -0.57
C LEU A 203 1.05 -5.34 -1.28
N LEU A 204 1.86 -6.18 -0.65
CA LEU A 204 2.39 -7.42 -1.21
C LEU A 204 1.27 -8.41 -1.59
N TYR A 205 0.30 -8.61 -0.69
CA TYR A 205 -0.81 -9.53 -0.86
C TYR A 205 -2.11 -8.86 -1.29
N SER A 206 -2.09 -7.53 -1.41
CA SER A 206 -3.28 -6.74 -1.77
C SER A 206 -4.46 -6.92 -0.81
N ASP A 207 -4.20 -7.05 0.51
CA ASP A 207 -5.24 -7.30 1.51
C ASP A 207 -6.25 -6.15 1.57
N ASN A 208 -7.52 -6.47 1.32
CA ASN A 208 -8.60 -5.49 1.24
C ASN A 208 -9.06 -5.01 2.62
N VAL A 209 -9.07 -5.90 3.61
CA VAL A 209 -9.53 -5.58 4.97
C VAL A 209 -8.53 -4.67 5.65
N LEU A 210 -7.25 -5.01 5.57
CA LEU A 210 -6.17 -4.18 6.12
C LEU A 210 -6.16 -2.79 5.46
N ALA A 211 -6.24 -2.73 4.13
CA ALA A 211 -6.21 -1.44 3.42
C ALA A 211 -7.35 -0.50 3.84
N ASP A 212 -8.58 -1.01 3.96
CA ASP A 212 -9.72 -0.20 4.37
C ASP A 212 -9.64 0.20 5.85
N ARG A 213 -9.23 -0.72 6.74
CA ARG A 213 -9.01 -0.42 8.16
C ARG A 213 -7.93 0.64 8.35
N LEU A 214 -6.78 0.51 7.69
CA LEU A 214 -5.67 1.45 7.78
C LEU A 214 -6.07 2.84 7.28
N ALA A 215 -6.80 2.94 6.17
CA ALA A 215 -7.31 4.22 5.67
C ALA A 215 -8.24 4.90 6.68
N ARG A 216 -9.11 4.13 7.37
CA ARG A 216 -10.00 4.64 8.43
C ARG A 216 -9.24 5.05 9.68
N ILE A 217 -8.18 4.31 10.05
CA ILE A 217 -7.30 4.68 11.17
C ILE A 217 -6.60 6.02 10.87
N ALA A 218 -6.10 6.19 9.65
CA ALA A 218 -5.49 7.46 9.24
C ALA A 218 -6.49 8.63 9.26
N ALA A 219 -7.71 8.42 8.73
CA ALA A 219 -8.77 9.43 8.80
C ALA A 219 -9.09 9.82 10.26
N HIS A 220 -9.22 8.83 11.15
CA HIS A 220 -9.45 9.08 12.59
C HIS A 220 -8.30 9.88 13.23
N ALA A 221 -7.06 9.52 12.93
CA ALA A 221 -5.88 10.22 13.45
C ALA A 221 -5.78 11.67 12.95
N MET A 222 -6.37 11.98 11.78
CA MET A 222 -6.54 13.34 11.26
C MET A 222 -7.72 14.11 11.88
N GLY A 223 -8.46 13.52 12.83
CA GLY A 223 -9.67 14.10 13.41
C GLY A 223 -10.89 14.04 12.47
N LEU A 224 -10.87 13.18 11.46
CA LEU A 224 -11.95 13.00 10.49
C LEU A 224 -12.85 11.84 10.89
N THR A 225 -14.03 11.74 10.27
CA THR A 225 -14.92 10.59 10.45
C THR A 225 -14.31 9.32 9.86
N THR A 226 -14.65 8.16 10.40
CA THR A 226 -14.15 6.86 9.94
C THR A 226 -15.02 6.22 8.85
N ASN A 227 -15.91 6.98 8.23
CA ASN A 227 -16.73 6.55 7.10
C ASN A 227 -16.05 6.89 5.75
N ASN A 228 -16.73 6.64 4.64
CA ASN A 228 -16.19 6.88 3.31
C ASN A 228 -15.88 8.37 3.05
N ALA A 229 -16.68 9.29 3.59
CA ALA A 229 -16.42 10.72 3.47
C ALA A 229 -15.14 11.14 4.22
N GLY A 230 -14.88 10.53 5.38
CA GLY A 230 -13.62 10.77 6.11
C GLY A 230 -12.41 10.22 5.37
N ILE A 231 -12.51 9.06 4.71
CA ILE A 231 -11.42 8.53 3.86
C ILE A 231 -11.16 9.49 2.68
N GLN A 232 -12.21 9.96 2.00
CA GLN A 232 -12.08 10.96 0.92
C GLN A 232 -11.34 12.20 1.43
N ALA A 233 -11.79 12.79 2.53
CA ALA A 233 -11.18 13.99 3.09
C ALA A 233 -9.71 13.76 3.53
N ALA A 234 -9.37 12.57 4.03
CA ALA A 234 -8.00 12.20 4.39
C ALA A 234 -7.10 12.12 3.15
N PHE A 235 -7.61 11.57 2.05
CA PHE A 235 -6.88 11.51 0.78
C PHE A 235 -6.69 12.91 0.19
N ASP A 236 -7.74 13.75 0.16
CA ASP A 236 -7.65 15.13 -0.34
C ASP A 236 -6.60 15.94 0.44
N LYS A 237 -6.62 15.86 1.77
CA LYS A 237 -5.60 16.49 2.64
C LYS A 237 -4.18 15.97 2.35
N THR A 238 -4.05 14.66 2.16
CA THR A 238 -2.74 14.05 1.88
C THR A 238 -2.20 14.52 0.54
N LEU A 239 -3.01 14.47 -0.52
CA LEU A 239 -2.59 14.92 -1.84
C LEU A 239 -2.25 16.42 -1.84
N ALA A 240 -3.04 17.25 -1.17
CA ALA A 240 -2.74 18.68 -1.02
C ALA A 240 -1.38 18.92 -0.33
N ASN A 241 -1.09 18.18 0.76
CA ASN A 241 0.19 18.25 1.46
C ASN A 241 1.39 17.80 0.59
N LEU A 242 1.14 16.96 -0.40
CA LEU A 242 2.15 16.44 -1.34
C LEU A 242 2.22 17.25 -2.64
N GLY A 243 1.41 18.30 -2.79
CA GLY A 243 1.36 19.13 -3.99
C GLY A 243 0.70 18.46 -5.19
N ILE A 244 -0.10 17.40 -4.97
CA ILE A 244 -0.78 16.65 -6.03
C ILE A 244 -2.24 17.13 -6.12
N PRO A 245 -2.72 17.57 -7.30
CA PRO A 245 -4.12 17.96 -7.47
C PRO A 245 -5.07 16.78 -7.22
N SER A 246 -6.10 16.98 -6.38
CA SER A 246 -7.13 15.97 -6.12
C SER A 246 -8.37 16.10 -7.03
N THR A 247 -8.36 17.00 -8.01
CA THR A 247 -9.46 17.16 -8.96
C THR A 247 -9.80 15.85 -9.66
N GLY A 248 -11.06 15.43 -9.62
CA GLY A 248 -11.53 14.16 -10.19
C GLY A 248 -11.32 12.95 -9.28
N LEU A 249 -10.62 13.08 -8.15
CA LEU A 249 -10.51 12.00 -7.15
C LEU A 249 -11.85 11.80 -6.45
N ARG A 250 -12.40 10.60 -6.54
CA ARG A 250 -13.58 10.16 -5.79
C ARG A 250 -13.31 8.84 -5.10
N VAL A 251 -13.41 8.80 -3.78
CA VAL A 251 -13.05 7.64 -2.96
C VAL A 251 -14.27 7.14 -2.19
N GLN A 252 -14.54 5.85 -2.27
CA GLN A 252 -15.65 5.19 -1.58
C GLN A 252 -15.21 4.18 -0.52
N ASP A 253 -13.94 3.79 -0.55
CA ASP A 253 -13.32 2.84 0.36
C ASP A 253 -11.80 3.04 0.37
N GLY A 254 -11.10 2.37 1.30
CA GLY A 254 -9.63 2.40 1.36
C GLY A 254 -8.95 1.30 0.54
N ASN A 255 -9.69 0.39 -0.10
CA ASN A 255 -9.14 -0.79 -0.74
C ASN A 255 -9.28 -0.83 -2.27
N GLY A 256 -10.17 0.01 -2.86
CA GLY A 256 -10.42 0.09 -4.30
C GLY A 256 -11.40 -0.94 -4.86
N LEU A 257 -12.20 -1.60 -4.02
CA LEU A 257 -13.23 -2.53 -4.49
C LEU A 257 -14.46 -1.83 -5.08
N SER A 258 -14.71 -0.59 -4.69
CA SER A 258 -15.86 0.16 -5.16
C SER A 258 -15.70 0.56 -6.62
N HIS A 259 -16.66 0.16 -7.44
CA HIS A 259 -16.76 0.62 -8.83
C HIS A 259 -17.04 2.12 -8.98
N LYS A 260 -17.36 2.82 -7.89
CA LYS A 260 -17.61 4.26 -7.88
C LYS A 260 -16.35 5.10 -7.60
N THR A 261 -15.29 4.48 -7.10
CA THR A 261 -13.99 5.15 -6.89
C THR A 261 -13.40 5.57 -8.22
N ARG A 262 -12.86 6.79 -8.30
CA ARG A 262 -12.23 7.36 -9.49
C ARG A 262 -10.91 8.01 -9.15
N VAL A 263 -9.92 7.78 -10.01
CA VAL A 263 -8.62 8.44 -10.02
C VAL A 263 -8.19 8.65 -11.48
N THR A 264 -7.24 9.54 -11.73
CA THR A 264 -6.57 9.64 -13.02
C THR A 264 -5.23 8.91 -12.98
N VAL A 265 -4.75 8.40 -14.12
CA VAL A 265 -3.41 7.77 -14.16
C VAL A 265 -2.30 8.79 -13.93
N ARG A 266 -2.54 10.08 -14.23
CA ARG A 266 -1.66 11.19 -13.83
C ARG A 266 -1.51 11.24 -12.31
N GLN A 267 -2.60 11.28 -11.55
CA GLN A 267 -2.55 11.28 -10.08
C GLN A 267 -1.79 10.07 -9.52
N ILE A 268 -1.95 8.89 -10.14
CA ILE A 268 -1.21 7.70 -9.73
C ILE A 268 0.30 7.88 -9.96
N THR A 269 0.71 8.39 -11.13
CA THR A 269 2.14 8.58 -11.44
C THR A 269 2.74 9.72 -10.63
N ASP A 270 2.03 10.82 -10.41
CA ASP A 270 2.49 11.92 -9.55
C ASP A 270 2.72 11.43 -8.12
N LEU A 271 1.80 10.59 -7.59
CA LEU A 271 1.96 9.96 -6.29
C LEU A 271 3.18 9.03 -6.25
N LEU A 272 3.41 8.22 -7.28
CA LEU A 272 4.55 7.33 -7.37
C LEU A 272 5.89 8.09 -7.45
N LEU A 273 5.94 9.24 -8.13
CA LEU A 273 7.11 10.13 -8.13
C LEU A 273 7.43 10.62 -6.71
N VAL A 274 6.41 11.06 -5.96
CA VAL A 274 6.57 11.46 -4.56
C VAL A 274 7.02 10.28 -3.69
N ILE A 275 6.41 9.10 -3.85
CA ILE A 275 6.80 7.89 -3.11
C ILE A 275 8.27 7.54 -3.37
N LYS A 276 8.73 7.64 -4.62
CA LYS A 276 10.10 7.33 -5.02
C LYS A 276 11.13 8.32 -4.44
N SER A 277 10.79 9.61 -4.42
CA SER A 277 11.72 10.68 -4.03
C SER A 277 11.78 10.95 -2.53
N ASN A 278 10.76 10.53 -1.76
CA ASN A 278 10.65 10.84 -0.34
C ASN A 278 10.90 9.60 0.54
N PRO A 279 11.99 9.56 1.33
CA PRO A 279 12.34 8.43 2.20
C PRO A 279 11.25 8.03 3.19
N LYS A 280 10.36 8.95 3.56
CA LYS A 280 9.18 8.67 4.41
C LYS A 280 8.31 7.54 3.87
N PHE A 281 8.26 7.38 2.55
CA PHE A 281 7.42 6.38 1.87
C PHE A 281 8.18 5.13 1.44
N LYS A 282 9.44 4.95 1.88
CA LYS A 282 10.23 3.76 1.55
C LYS A 282 9.50 2.44 1.83
N VAL A 283 8.72 2.37 2.90
CA VAL A 283 7.89 1.20 3.26
C VAL A 283 6.95 0.80 2.12
N ILE A 284 6.43 1.77 1.34
CA ILE A 284 5.57 1.46 0.18
C ILE A 284 6.39 0.78 -0.91
N LEU A 285 7.60 1.30 -1.19
CA LEU A 285 8.49 0.69 -2.19
C LEU A 285 8.86 -0.75 -1.83
N ASP A 286 9.20 -0.98 -0.55
CA ASP A 286 9.58 -2.29 -0.03
C ASP A 286 8.40 -3.30 -0.05
N GLY A 287 7.17 -2.79 0.06
CA GLY A 287 5.94 -3.60 0.03
C GLY A 287 5.40 -3.90 -1.37
N LEU A 288 5.96 -3.34 -2.45
CA LEU A 288 5.48 -3.63 -3.79
C LEU A 288 5.85 -5.05 -4.23
N PRO A 289 4.91 -5.81 -4.82
CA PRO A 289 5.22 -7.07 -5.49
C PRO A 289 6.25 -6.90 -6.61
N THR A 290 7.08 -7.93 -6.78
CA THR A 290 8.07 -8.02 -7.87
C THR A 290 7.63 -9.03 -8.91
N ALA A 291 7.71 -8.68 -10.18
CA ALA A 291 7.36 -9.52 -11.32
C ALA A 291 8.10 -10.87 -11.28
N GLY A 292 7.36 -11.97 -11.38
CA GLY A 292 7.88 -13.33 -11.38
C GLY A 292 8.44 -13.83 -10.04
N GLU A 293 8.39 -13.01 -8.95
CA GLU A 293 9.07 -13.34 -7.70
C GLU A 293 8.17 -13.30 -6.47
N THR A 294 7.44 -12.19 -6.26
CA THR A 294 6.75 -11.99 -4.97
C THR A 294 5.30 -11.54 -5.11
N GLY A 295 4.53 -11.79 -4.04
CA GLY A 295 3.19 -11.26 -3.84
C GLY A 295 2.23 -11.55 -5.00
N THR A 296 1.44 -10.56 -5.38
CA THR A 296 0.45 -10.67 -6.47
C THR A 296 1.06 -10.67 -7.87
N LEU A 297 2.39 -10.50 -7.99
CA LEU A 297 3.13 -10.60 -9.25
C LEU A 297 3.94 -11.89 -9.38
N LYS A 298 3.92 -12.78 -8.36
CA LYS A 298 4.77 -13.99 -8.32
C LYS A 298 4.67 -14.85 -9.58
N ASP A 299 3.47 -15.02 -10.10
CA ASP A 299 3.21 -15.88 -11.28
C ASP A 299 2.94 -15.06 -12.55
N ARG A 300 3.18 -13.73 -12.51
CA ARG A 300 3.01 -12.83 -13.66
C ARG A 300 4.35 -12.59 -14.34
N PHE A 301 4.32 -12.24 -15.61
CA PHE A 301 5.49 -11.99 -16.48
C PHE A 301 6.27 -13.25 -16.87
N VAL A 302 6.27 -14.30 -16.07
CA VAL A 302 7.11 -15.50 -16.24
C VAL A 302 7.02 -16.09 -17.66
N ASN A 303 5.79 -16.25 -18.17
CA ASN A 303 5.56 -16.83 -19.50
C ASN A 303 5.37 -15.77 -20.60
N ASP A 304 4.71 -14.65 -20.27
CA ASP A 304 4.25 -13.66 -21.25
C ASP A 304 5.26 -12.54 -21.50
N ALA A 305 6.16 -12.28 -20.56
CA ALA A 305 7.16 -11.21 -20.63
C ALA A 305 8.39 -11.53 -19.76
N PRO A 306 9.12 -12.65 -20.01
CA PRO A 306 10.19 -13.13 -19.12
C PRO A 306 11.35 -12.11 -18.96
N THR A 307 11.51 -11.19 -19.92
CA THR A 307 12.51 -10.11 -19.83
C THR A 307 12.22 -9.13 -18.69
N ALA A 308 11.00 -9.08 -18.18
CA ALA A 308 10.59 -8.17 -17.11
C ALA A 308 10.60 -8.82 -15.71
N VAL A 309 10.92 -10.12 -15.61
CA VAL A 309 11.05 -10.81 -14.32
C VAL A 309 12.14 -10.13 -13.48
N GLY A 310 11.82 -9.81 -12.22
CA GLY A 310 12.70 -9.06 -11.31
C GLY A 310 12.81 -7.55 -11.61
N LEU A 311 12.29 -7.06 -12.75
CA LEU A 311 12.48 -5.68 -13.19
C LEU A 311 11.25 -4.78 -13.06
N VAL A 312 10.07 -5.35 -12.73
CA VAL A 312 8.84 -4.61 -12.47
C VAL A 312 8.45 -4.75 -11.02
N HIS A 313 8.34 -3.62 -10.31
CA HIS A 313 7.87 -3.54 -8.93
C HIS A 313 6.57 -2.74 -8.91
N ALA A 314 5.43 -3.39 -8.71
CA ALA A 314 4.17 -2.69 -8.94
C ALA A 314 3.00 -3.22 -8.12
N LYS A 315 2.07 -2.32 -7.81
CA LYS A 315 0.76 -2.67 -7.25
C LYS A 315 -0.19 -3.11 -8.35
N THR A 316 -0.78 -4.28 -8.19
CA THR A 316 -1.82 -4.82 -9.06
C THR A 316 -3.20 -4.31 -8.67
N GLY A 317 -4.11 -4.22 -9.64
CA GLY A 317 -5.54 -4.01 -9.40
C GLY A 317 -6.39 -4.89 -10.29
N TRP A 318 -7.50 -5.42 -9.71
CA TRP A 318 -8.41 -6.33 -10.38
C TRP A 318 -9.81 -6.25 -9.76
N ILE A 319 -10.79 -5.84 -10.55
CA ILE A 319 -12.22 -5.94 -10.26
C ILE A 319 -12.96 -6.34 -11.56
N ASN A 320 -14.26 -6.56 -11.50
CA ASN A 320 -15.04 -7.17 -12.60
C ASN A 320 -14.82 -6.59 -14.00
N THR A 321 -14.57 -5.28 -14.11
CA THR A 321 -14.42 -4.57 -15.39
C THR A 321 -13.13 -3.76 -15.48
N THR A 322 -12.16 -4.04 -14.60
CA THR A 322 -10.92 -3.26 -14.52
C THR A 322 -9.73 -4.17 -14.26
N VAL A 323 -8.67 -3.94 -15.03
CA VAL A 323 -7.32 -4.44 -14.76
C VAL A 323 -6.37 -3.25 -14.68
N SER A 324 -5.55 -3.19 -13.65
CA SER A 324 -4.59 -2.11 -13.48
C SER A 324 -3.25 -2.60 -12.94
N LEU A 325 -2.19 -1.85 -13.23
CA LEU A 325 -0.85 -2.06 -12.73
C LEU A 325 -0.15 -0.70 -12.65
N ALA A 326 0.45 -0.38 -11.50
CA ALA A 326 1.15 0.88 -11.33
C ALA A 326 2.35 0.72 -10.40
N GLY A 327 3.47 1.33 -10.76
CA GLY A 327 4.73 1.20 -10.03
C GLY A 327 5.93 1.60 -10.88
N PHE A 328 6.94 0.74 -10.89
CA PHE A 328 8.25 1.02 -11.46
C PHE A 328 8.69 -0.11 -12.40
N VAL A 329 9.32 0.28 -13.52
CA VAL A 329 9.96 -0.65 -14.45
C VAL A 329 11.42 -0.24 -14.65
N THR A 330 12.33 -1.18 -14.49
CA THR A 330 13.77 -0.97 -14.68
C THR A 330 14.13 -1.10 -16.16
N VAL A 331 14.80 -0.08 -16.70
CA VAL A 331 15.29 -0.01 -18.08
C VAL A 331 16.74 0.44 -18.03
N GLY A 332 17.69 -0.49 -18.07
CA GLY A 332 19.11 -0.19 -17.85
C GLY A 332 19.34 0.38 -16.44
N SER A 333 19.95 1.55 -16.34
CA SER A 333 20.21 2.24 -15.05
C SER A 333 19.02 3.04 -14.52
N THR A 334 17.95 3.19 -15.29
CA THR A 334 16.80 4.03 -14.93
C THR A 334 15.61 3.17 -14.53
N GLN A 335 14.96 3.55 -13.44
CA GLN A 335 13.71 2.95 -13.01
C GLN A 335 12.57 3.94 -13.30
N TYR A 336 11.88 3.72 -14.41
CA TYR A 336 10.77 4.56 -14.87
C TYR A 336 9.52 4.35 -14.02
N VAL A 337 8.73 5.42 -13.84
CA VAL A 337 7.43 5.37 -13.18
C VAL A 337 6.35 5.09 -14.22
N PHE A 338 5.43 4.16 -13.93
CA PHE A 338 4.32 3.88 -14.82
C PHE A 338 3.00 3.67 -14.09
N ALA A 339 1.92 3.96 -14.78
CA ALA A 339 0.56 3.55 -14.40
C ALA A 339 -0.23 3.13 -15.63
N VAL A 340 -0.91 1.99 -15.52
CA VAL A 340 -1.86 1.48 -16.51
C VAL A 340 -3.16 1.14 -15.80
N VAL A 341 -4.27 1.72 -16.27
CA VAL A 341 -5.62 1.42 -15.80
C VAL A 341 -6.51 1.16 -17.00
N ALA A 342 -6.85 -0.09 -17.24
CA ALA A 342 -7.78 -0.51 -18.30
C ALA A 342 -9.17 -0.72 -17.70
N ASN A 343 -10.13 0.11 -18.11
CA ASN A 343 -11.52 0.06 -17.65
C ASN A 343 -12.45 -0.40 -18.78
N HIS A 344 -13.70 -0.71 -18.42
CA HIS A 344 -14.74 -1.20 -19.32
C HIS A 344 -14.45 -2.56 -19.97
N ILE A 345 -13.45 -3.29 -19.44
CA ILE A 345 -13.15 -4.64 -19.87
C ILE A 345 -14.40 -5.49 -19.69
N HIS A 346 -14.71 -6.31 -20.69
CA HIS A 346 -15.83 -7.21 -20.62
C HIS A 346 -15.77 -8.08 -19.36
N ASN A 347 -16.91 -8.23 -18.65
CA ASN A 347 -16.96 -8.93 -17.36
C ASN A 347 -16.83 -10.46 -17.53
N LEU A 348 -15.79 -10.90 -18.24
CA LEU A 348 -15.36 -12.28 -18.39
C LEU A 348 -13.94 -12.42 -17.83
N GLU A 349 -13.66 -13.53 -17.19
CA GLU A 349 -12.33 -13.85 -16.67
C GLU A 349 -11.27 -13.83 -17.78
N SER A 350 -11.60 -14.44 -18.94
CA SER A 350 -10.71 -14.46 -20.12
C SER A 350 -10.36 -13.08 -20.65
N ALA A 351 -11.32 -12.13 -20.68
CA ALA A 351 -11.08 -10.78 -21.14
C ALA A 351 -10.14 -10.03 -20.20
N ARG A 352 -10.37 -10.14 -18.87
CA ARG A 352 -9.46 -9.56 -17.87
C ARG A 352 -8.07 -10.18 -17.91
N GLN A 353 -8.00 -11.50 -18.14
CA GLN A 353 -6.72 -12.20 -18.29
C GLN A 353 -5.97 -11.71 -19.54
N ALA A 354 -6.65 -11.52 -20.68
CA ALA A 354 -6.04 -10.97 -21.89
C ALA A 354 -5.50 -9.56 -21.67
N ALA A 355 -6.26 -8.69 -20.99
CA ALA A 355 -5.80 -7.34 -20.63
C ALA A 355 -4.55 -7.38 -19.71
N ARG A 356 -4.53 -8.28 -18.73
CA ARG A 356 -3.38 -8.49 -17.85
C ARG A 356 -2.13 -8.89 -18.63
N VAL A 357 -2.24 -9.88 -19.49
CA VAL A 357 -1.14 -10.36 -20.34
C VAL A 357 -0.64 -9.24 -21.26
N THR A 358 -1.55 -8.45 -21.85
CA THR A 358 -1.18 -7.32 -22.69
C THR A 358 -0.38 -6.26 -21.92
N ILE A 359 -0.74 -5.96 -20.67
CA ILE A 359 0.03 -5.04 -19.81
C ILE A 359 1.42 -5.63 -19.53
N ASP A 360 1.51 -6.92 -19.20
CA ASP A 360 2.78 -7.60 -18.92
C ASP A 360 3.71 -7.59 -20.14
N GLN A 361 3.18 -7.91 -21.32
CA GLN A 361 3.90 -7.84 -22.58
C GLN A 361 4.35 -6.43 -22.94
N MET A 362 3.49 -5.42 -22.74
CA MET A 362 3.84 -4.01 -22.97
C MET A 362 5.09 -3.61 -22.16
N LEU A 363 5.07 -3.89 -20.86
CA LEU A 363 6.21 -3.59 -19.98
C LEU A 363 7.44 -4.45 -20.30
N GLY A 364 7.25 -5.70 -20.71
CA GLY A 364 8.31 -6.59 -21.17
C GLY A 364 9.09 -6.07 -22.37
N THR A 365 8.44 -5.25 -23.24
CA THR A 365 9.13 -4.65 -24.39
C THR A 365 10.19 -3.61 -24.00
N ILE A 366 10.09 -3.03 -22.83
CA ILE A 366 10.96 -1.95 -22.35
C ILE A 366 11.84 -2.36 -21.16
N ALA A 367 11.45 -3.39 -20.41
CA ALA A 367 12.21 -3.87 -19.26
C ALA A 367 13.60 -4.38 -19.72
N LYS A 368 14.66 -3.85 -19.11
CA LYS A 368 16.02 -4.21 -19.43
C LYS A 368 16.88 -4.13 -18.17
N PRO A 369 17.65 -5.18 -17.82
CA PRO A 369 18.56 -5.12 -16.70
C PRO A 369 19.70 -4.13 -16.94
N LEU A 370 20.38 -3.74 -15.87
CA LEU A 370 21.64 -3.02 -15.96
C LEU A 370 22.66 -3.96 -16.60
N THR A 371 23.24 -3.55 -17.72
CA THR A 371 24.32 -4.27 -18.45
C THR A 371 25.68 -3.79 -18.00
#